data_6c2f95b97ecee551b1aaa9951a690192
#
_entry.id   6c2f95b97ecee551b1aaa9951a690192
#
_cell.length_a   1.000
_cell.length_b   1.000
_cell.length_c   1.000
_cell.angle_alpha   90.00
_cell.angle_beta   90.00
_cell.angle_gamma   90.00
#
_symmetry.space_group_name_H-M   'P 1'
#
loop_
_entity.id
_entity.type
_entity.pdbx_description
1 polymer ?
#
loop_
_entity_poly.entity_id
_entity_poly.type
_entity_poly.pdbx_seq_one_letter_code
_entity_poly.pdbx_strand_id
1 'polypeptide(L)'
;RSTETLEEYLSYAKVKQDELKDVGGFVGGTFAGDIRKAAYVEGRDLLMLDLDNIPAGKTEDILKRVAGLGCNAAVYSTRKHSSYAPRLRVIVPLDRTASADEYEPAVRKLASLIGIEFCDPTTFDVARLMYWPSCCKNSEYVCEVYDRPFCSLQGLLGMYGDWTDIVQWPRVPGAEAIEKRRLAKQENPTEKKGIIGAFCRTYSITQAMEKFQDYMNLQIWKEDIPIQVEQR
;
A
#
# COMPACT_ATOMS: atom_id res chain seq x y z
N ARG A 1 1.82 -13.96 -22.72
CA ARG A 1 1.89 -15.31 -22.13
C ARG A 1 3.31 -15.83 -22.20
N SER A 2 3.72 -16.60 -21.17
CA SER A 2 5.01 -17.30 -21.17
C SER A 2 4.94 -18.63 -21.95
N THR A 3 6.07 -19.31 -22.02
CA THR A 3 6.19 -20.63 -22.69
C THR A 3 5.88 -21.78 -21.75
N GLU A 4 6.02 -21.56 -20.43
CA GLU A 4 5.80 -22.57 -19.39
C GLU A 4 4.31 -22.71 -19.05
N THR A 5 3.90 -23.91 -18.69
CA THR A 5 2.62 -24.16 -18.02
C THR A 5 2.66 -23.69 -16.56
N LEU A 6 1.50 -23.57 -15.92
CA LEU A 6 1.44 -23.20 -14.51
C LEU A 6 2.10 -24.25 -13.61
N GLU A 7 1.91 -25.53 -13.92
CA GLU A 7 2.51 -26.65 -13.19
C GLU A 7 4.04 -26.63 -13.28
N GLU A 8 4.57 -26.43 -14.49
CA GLU A 8 6.02 -26.28 -14.72
C GLU A 8 6.56 -25.09 -13.94
N TYR A 9 5.91 -23.94 -14.03
CA TYR A 9 6.33 -22.73 -13.30
C TYR A 9 6.32 -22.94 -11.79
N LEU A 10 5.31 -23.62 -11.23
CA LEU A 10 5.22 -23.89 -9.78
C LEU A 10 6.23 -24.92 -9.32
N SER A 11 6.72 -25.80 -10.19
CA SER A 11 7.76 -26.80 -9.89
C SER A 11 9.16 -26.20 -9.75
N TYR A 12 9.39 -24.99 -10.29
CA TYR A 12 10.72 -24.36 -10.23
C TYR A 12 11.06 -23.87 -8.82
N ALA A 13 12.36 -23.81 -8.54
CA ALA A 13 12.85 -23.14 -7.33
C ALA A 13 12.40 -21.67 -7.29
N LYS A 14 12.22 -21.15 -6.07
CA LYS A 14 11.70 -19.78 -5.86
C LYS A 14 12.46 -18.70 -6.64
N VAL A 15 13.80 -18.81 -6.70
CA VAL A 15 14.64 -17.86 -7.46
C VAL A 15 14.23 -17.83 -8.94
N LYS A 16 14.06 -19.00 -9.57
CA LYS A 16 13.63 -19.10 -10.95
C LYS A 16 12.21 -18.59 -11.18
N GLN A 17 11.30 -18.85 -10.24
CA GLN A 17 9.95 -18.30 -10.30
C GLN A 17 9.98 -16.76 -10.26
N ASP A 18 10.82 -16.16 -9.42
CA ASP A 18 10.94 -14.71 -9.28
C ASP A 18 11.56 -14.07 -10.53
N GLU A 19 12.59 -14.69 -11.13
CA GLU A 19 13.14 -14.25 -12.42
C GLU A 19 12.09 -14.23 -13.52
N LEU A 20 11.33 -15.33 -13.68
CA LEU A 20 10.28 -15.44 -14.69
C LEU A 20 9.07 -14.52 -14.44
N LYS A 21 8.85 -14.13 -13.19
CA LYS A 21 7.81 -13.18 -12.77
C LYS A 21 8.22 -11.74 -13.05
N ASP A 22 9.51 -11.44 -13.05
CA ASP A 22 10.05 -10.10 -13.26
C ASP A 22 10.02 -9.73 -14.75
N VAL A 23 8.86 -9.30 -15.18
CA VAL A 23 8.61 -8.78 -16.52
C VAL A 23 8.60 -7.26 -16.57
N GLY A 24 9.24 -6.64 -15.58
CA GLY A 24 9.12 -5.22 -15.30
C GLY A 24 7.90 -4.90 -14.45
N GLY A 25 7.83 -3.67 -13.98
CA GLY A 25 6.76 -3.22 -13.08
C GLY A 25 6.57 -1.72 -13.13
N PHE A 26 5.59 -1.26 -12.36
CA PHE A 26 5.26 0.14 -12.25
C PHE A 26 4.89 0.50 -10.81
N VAL A 27 4.99 1.77 -10.50
CA VAL A 27 4.46 2.38 -9.29
C VAL A 27 3.51 3.48 -9.73
N GLY A 28 2.30 3.50 -9.21
CA GLY A 28 1.29 4.47 -9.62
C GLY A 28 1.49 5.84 -8.96
N GLY A 29 2.59 6.53 -9.26
CA GLY A 29 2.91 7.83 -8.67
C GLY A 29 4.33 8.27 -8.98
N THR A 30 4.78 9.35 -8.33
CA THR A 30 6.08 10.00 -8.54
C THR A 30 7.00 9.86 -7.33
N PHE A 31 8.30 9.85 -7.59
CA PHE A 31 9.36 9.77 -6.59
C PHE A 31 10.38 10.88 -6.82
N ALA A 32 10.94 11.40 -5.73
CA ALA A 32 12.10 12.28 -5.79
C ALA A 32 13.34 11.48 -6.22
N GLY A 33 13.79 11.69 -7.45
CA GLY A 33 14.92 10.97 -8.04
C GLY A 33 14.61 9.49 -8.36
N ASP A 34 15.67 8.69 -8.50
CA ASP A 34 15.58 7.31 -8.99
C ASP A 34 15.44 6.25 -7.89
N ILE A 35 15.13 6.67 -6.67
CA ILE A 35 15.09 5.78 -5.50
C ILE A 35 13.65 5.45 -5.11
N ARG A 36 13.24 4.19 -5.28
CA ARG A 36 11.94 3.68 -4.84
C ARG A 36 11.96 3.32 -3.36
N LYS A 37 11.68 4.30 -2.49
CA LYS A 37 11.47 4.14 -1.04
C LYS A 37 10.35 5.06 -0.58
N ALA A 38 9.66 4.71 0.50
CA ALA A 38 8.56 5.49 1.05
C ALA A 38 8.93 6.96 1.30
N ALA A 39 10.14 7.22 1.81
CA ALA A 39 10.63 8.57 2.09
C ALA A 39 10.86 9.45 0.83
N TYR A 40 10.82 8.86 -0.36
CA TYR A 40 11.01 9.56 -1.64
C TYR A 40 9.74 9.65 -2.46
N VAL A 41 8.60 9.20 -1.94
CA VAL A 41 7.31 9.33 -2.62
C VAL A 41 6.88 10.79 -2.57
N GLU A 42 6.71 11.41 -3.73
CA GLU A 42 6.16 12.77 -3.87
C GLU A 42 4.64 12.75 -3.96
N GLY A 43 4.09 11.72 -4.58
CA GLY A 43 2.65 11.56 -4.70
C GLY A 43 2.24 10.25 -5.34
N ARG A 44 0.96 9.90 -5.19
CA ARG A 44 0.34 8.70 -5.73
C ARG A 44 -0.92 9.05 -6.51
N ASP A 45 -0.99 8.61 -7.77
CA ASP A 45 -2.12 8.83 -8.66
C ASP A 45 -3.01 7.59 -8.81
N LEU A 46 -2.47 6.42 -8.47
CA LEU A 46 -3.17 5.14 -8.54
C LEU A 46 -3.19 4.46 -7.16
N LEU A 47 -4.37 4.06 -6.70
CA LEU A 47 -4.50 3.07 -5.63
C LEU A 47 -4.34 1.67 -6.22
N MET A 48 -3.51 0.85 -5.59
CA MET A 48 -3.15 -0.48 -6.12
C MET A 48 -3.30 -1.55 -5.03
N LEU A 49 -4.04 -2.62 -5.34
CA LEU A 49 -4.25 -3.76 -4.46
C LEU A 49 -3.74 -5.05 -5.10
N ASP A 50 -3.07 -5.88 -4.32
CA ASP A 50 -2.67 -7.25 -4.66
C ASP A 50 -3.55 -8.22 -3.85
N LEU A 51 -4.46 -8.93 -4.52
CA LEU A 51 -5.43 -9.83 -3.91
C LEU A 51 -4.95 -11.27 -4.08
N ASP A 52 -4.22 -11.78 -3.10
CA ASP A 52 -3.55 -13.08 -3.15
C ASP A 52 -4.33 -14.20 -2.41
N ASN A 53 -5.36 -13.85 -1.63
CA ASN A 53 -6.11 -14.76 -0.75
C ASN A 53 -7.57 -14.92 -1.15
N ILE A 54 -7.88 -14.82 -2.44
CA ILE A 54 -9.24 -15.01 -2.94
C ILE A 54 -9.60 -16.50 -2.89
N PRO A 55 -10.76 -16.88 -2.31
CA PRO A 55 -11.20 -18.28 -2.30
C PRO A 55 -11.43 -18.84 -3.71
N ALA A 56 -11.26 -20.14 -3.87
CA ALA A 56 -11.50 -20.83 -5.15
C ALA A 56 -12.87 -20.49 -5.73
N GLY A 57 -12.91 -20.22 -7.03
CA GLY A 57 -14.13 -19.89 -7.78
C GLY A 57 -14.71 -18.50 -7.51
N LYS A 58 -14.05 -17.62 -6.73
CA LYS A 58 -14.58 -16.30 -6.34
C LYS A 58 -14.08 -15.13 -7.19
N THR A 59 -13.43 -15.39 -8.31
CA THR A 59 -12.97 -14.36 -9.26
C THR A 59 -14.09 -13.41 -9.66
N GLU A 60 -15.23 -13.94 -10.11
CA GLU A 60 -16.39 -13.16 -10.55
C GLU A 60 -16.99 -12.30 -9.42
N ASP A 61 -16.98 -12.79 -8.20
CA ASP A 61 -17.49 -12.03 -7.06
C ASP A 61 -16.62 -10.80 -6.80
N ILE A 62 -15.30 -10.92 -6.95
CA ILE A 62 -14.38 -9.78 -6.84
C ILE A 62 -14.60 -8.78 -7.98
N LEU A 63 -14.72 -9.25 -9.22
CA LEU A 63 -14.99 -8.38 -10.36
C LEU A 63 -16.29 -7.57 -10.16
N LYS A 64 -17.35 -8.21 -9.66
CA LYS A 64 -18.61 -7.53 -9.33
C LYS A 64 -18.44 -6.47 -8.23
N ARG A 65 -17.65 -6.76 -7.19
CA ARG A 65 -17.37 -5.78 -6.13
C ARG A 65 -16.59 -4.58 -6.67
N VAL A 66 -15.58 -4.81 -7.52
CA VAL A 66 -14.84 -3.71 -8.17
C VAL A 66 -15.75 -2.91 -9.09
N ALA A 67 -16.58 -3.56 -9.90
CA ALA A 67 -17.59 -2.89 -10.70
C ALA A 67 -18.56 -2.06 -9.85
N GLY A 68 -18.91 -2.53 -8.65
CA GLY A 68 -19.79 -1.85 -7.69
C GLY A 68 -19.18 -0.59 -7.07
N LEU A 69 -17.88 -0.35 -7.17
CA LEU A 69 -17.25 0.89 -6.68
C LEU A 69 -17.75 2.15 -7.39
N GLY A 70 -18.25 2.03 -8.62
CA GLY A 70 -18.77 3.14 -9.39
C GLY A 70 -17.71 4.08 -9.96
N CYS A 71 -16.44 3.79 -9.82
CA CYS A 71 -15.32 4.56 -10.38
C CYS A 71 -14.53 3.77 -11.42
N ASN A 72 -13.61 4.48 -12.12
CA ASN A 72 -12.67 3.85 -13.05
C ASN A 72 -11.79 2.85 -12.32
N ALA A 73 -11.61 1.68 -12.90
CA ALA A 73 -10.74 0.65 -12.35
C ALA A 73 -10.25 -0.30 -13.46
N ALA A 74 -9.06 -0.86 -13.27
CA ALA A 74 -8.56 -1.98 -14.04
C ALA A 74 -8.26 -3.16 -13.10
N VAL A 75 -8.65 -4.36 -13.52
CA VAL A 75 -8.36 -5.60 -12.81
C VAL A 75 -7.63 -6.55 -13.74
N TYR A 76 -6.55 -7.13 -13.28
CA TYR A 76 -5.88 -8.18 -14.03
C TYR A 76 -5.37 -9.31 -13.14
N SER A 77 -5.31 -10.52 -13.72
CA SER A 77 -4.78 -11.70 -13.02
C SER A 77 -3.26 -11.69 -12.97
N THR A 78 -2.70 -12.21 -11.88
CA THR A 78 -1.24 -12.36 -11.71
C THR A 78 -0.77 -13.71 -12.29
N ARG A 79 0.55 -13.91 -12.39
CA ARG A 79 1.16 -15.09 -13.00
C ARG A 79 0.71 -16.43 -12.40
N LYS A 80 0.41 -16.45 -11.09
CA LYS A 80 -0.03 -17.66 -10.38
C LYS A 80 -1.55 -17.83 -10.32
N HIS A 81 -2.28 -17.01 -11.05
CA HIS A 81 -3.73 -17.09 -11.04
C HIS A 81 -4.23 -18.41 -11.61
N SER A 82 -5.22 -19.00 -10.97
CA SER A 82 -6.02 -20.09 -11.44
C SER A 82 -7.42 -20.03 -10.83
N SER A 83 -8.38 -20.76 -11.34
CA SER A 83 -9.74 -20.88 -10.76
C SER A 83 -9.73 -21.43 -9.33
N TYR A 84 -8.74 -22.27 -8.98
CA TYR A 84 -8.59 -22.84 -7.66
C TYR A 84 -7.83 -21.95 -6.66
N ALA A 85 -6.99 -21.05 -7.17
CA ALA A 85 -6.24 -20.09 -6.37
C ALA A 85 -6.23 -18.73 -7.10
N PRO A 86 -7.37 -18.02 -7.08
CA PRO A 86 -7.47 -16.75 -7.79
C PRO A 86 -6.54 -15.70 -7.20
N ARG A 87 -5.85 -14.96 -8.08
CA ARG A 87 -4.95 -13.88 -7.72
C ARG A 87 -5.13 -12.72 -8.68
N LEU A 88 -5.55 -11.60 -8.15
CA LEU A 88 -5.90 -10.42 -8.94
C LEU A 88 -5.15 -9.19 -8.46
N ARG A 89 -4.91 -8.25 -9.35
CA ARG A 89 -4.52 -6.89 -9.03
C ARG A 89 -5.61 -5.95 -9.44
N VAL A 90 -5.90 -4.99 -8.55
CA VAL A 90 -6.86 -3.93 -8.80
C VAL A 90 -6.11 -2.61 -8.81
N ILE A 91 -6.35 -1.80 -9.83
CA ILE A 91 -5.76 -0.49 -10.02
C ILE A 91 -6.89 0.50 -10.18
N VAL A 92 -6.89 1.55 -9.36
CA VAL A 92 -7.94 2.57 -9.35
C VAL A 92 -7.29 3.95 -9.45
N PRO A 93 -7.50 4.69 -10.55
CA PRO A 93 -7.00 6.05 -10.69
C PRO A 93 -7.77 7.01 -9.77
N LEU A 94 -7.03 7.94 -9.18
CA LEU A 94 -7.56 8.98 -8.30
C LEU A 94 -7.89 10.26 -9.08
N ASP A 95 -8.88 11.00 -8.60
CA ASP A 95 -9.28 12.32 -9.13
C ASP A 95 -8.24 13.42 -8.88
N ARG A 96 -7.32 13.20 -7.94
CA ARG A 96 -6.14 14.02 -7.67
C ARG A 96 -5.01 13.16 -7.11
N THR A 97 -3.80 13.67 -7.19
CA THR A 97 -2.63 13.04 -6.55
C THR A 97 -2.82 13.00 -5.02
N ALA A 98 -2.63 11.82 -4.44
CA ALA A 98 -2.58 11.62 -2.99
C ALA A 98 -1.16 11.87 -2.48
N SER A 99 -1.03 12.55 -1.35
CA SER A 99 0.23 12.60 -0.61
C SER A 99 0.62 11.22 -0.05
N ALA A 100 1.86 11.07 0.40
CA ALA A 100 2.32 9.83 1.02
C ALA A 100 1.46 9.44 2.25
N ASP A 101 1.02 10.45 3.03
CA ASP A 101 0.21 10.22 4.23
C ASP A 101 -1.25 9.85 3.91
N GLU A 102 -1.82 10.40 2.83
CA GLU A 102 -3.18 10.11 2.37
C GLU A 102 -3.31 8.73 1.71
N TYR A 103 -2.21 8.20 1.16
CA TYR A 103 -2.25 6.98 0.35
C TYR A 103 -2.69 5.75 1.14
N GLU A 104 -2.03 5.45 2.27
CA GLU A 104 -2.32 4.24 3.04
C GLU A 104 -3.75 4.19 3.57
N PRO A 105 -4.31 5.24 4.22
CA PRO A 105 -5.73 5.22 4.62
C PRO A 105 -6.68 5.10 3.43
N ALA A 106 -6.41 5.77 2.30
CA ALA A 106 -7.26 5.69 1.11
C ALA A 106 -7.28 4.27 0.52
N VAL A 107 -6.11 3.64 0.32
CA VAL A 107 -6.03 2.30 -0.26
C VAL A 107 -6.59 1.23 0.69
N ARG A 108 -6.46 1.39 2.02
CA ARG A 108 -7.09 0.51 3.01
C ARG A 108 -8.62 0.65 3.01
N LYS A 109 -9.14 1.87 2.84
CA LYS A 109 -10.58 2.09 2.71
C LYS A 109 -11.11 1.43 1.43
N LEU A 110 -10.44 1.62 0.30
CA LEU A 110 -10.76 0.94 -0.96
C LEU A 110 -10.75 -0.59 -0.78
N ALA A 111 -9.73 -1.13 -0.13
CA ALA A 111 -9.64 -2.56 0.15
C ALA A 111 -10.82 -3.07 0.99
N SER A 112 -11.28 -2.31 1.97
CA SER A 112 -12.44 -2.69 2.79
C SER A 112 -13.75 -2.77 2.00
N LEU A 113 -13.89 -2.01 0.92
CA LEU A 113 -15.06 -2.05 0.04
C LEU A 113 -15.04 -3.29 -0.89
N ILE A 114 -13.84 -3.78 -1.23
CA ILE A 114 -13.67 -4.95 -2.10
C ILE A 114 -13.62 -6.25 -1.29
N GLY A 115 -12.96 -6.23 -0.13
CA GLY A 115 -12.69 -7.37 0.75
C GLY A 115 -11.23 -7.37 1.18
N ILE A 116 -10.93 -6.65 2.25
CA ILE A 116 -9.56 -6.48 2.75
C ILE A 116 -8.90 -7.79 3.17
N GLU A 117 -9.72 -8.80 3.53
CA GLU A 117 -9.29 -10.14 3.88
C GLU A 117 -8.60 -10.89 2.74
N PHE A 118 -8.83 -10.46 1.49
CA PHE A 118 -8.20 -11.05 0.31
C PHE A 118 -6.86 -10.41 -0.04
N CYS A 119 -6.52 -9.28 0.58
CA CYS A 119 -5.33 -8.52 0.26
C CYS A 119 -4.04 -9.15 0.81
N ASP A 120 -2.95 -9.05 0.05
CA ASP A 120 -1.60 -9.16 0.60
C ASP A 120 -1.38 -8.01 1.60
N PRO A 121 -1.04 -8.28 2.88
CA PRO A 121 -0.82 -7.22 3.88
C PRO A 121 0.24 -6.19 3.49
N THR A 122 1.14 -6.53 2.56
CA THR A 122 2.19 -5.62 2.11
C THR A 122 1.75 -4.70 0.97
N THR A 123 0.52 -4.86 0.46
CA THR A 123 0.01 -4.06 -0.67
C THR A 123 -0.19 -2.59 -0.32
N PHE A 124 -0.33 -2.25 0.96
CA PHE A 124 -0.58 -0.90 1.45
C PHE A 124 0.66 -0.01 1.54
N ASP A 125 1.85 -0.55 1.24
CA ASP A 125 3.09 0.24 1.22
C ASP A 125 3.02 1.30 0.13
N VAL A 126 3.24 2.56 0.51
CA VAL A 126 3.22 3.71 -0.41
C VAL A 126 4.24 3.59 -1.54
N ALA A 127 5.34 2.85 -1.36
CA ALA A 127 6.36 2.59 -2.38
C ALA A 127 6.16 1.24 -3.09
N ARG A 128 4.99 0.59 -2.94
CA ARG A 128 4.72 -0.73 -3.54
C ARG A 128 4.87 -0.69 -5.06
N LEU A 129 5.67 -1.62 -5.59
CA LEU A 129 5.77 -1.90 -7.02
C LEU A 129 4.80 -3.02 -7.39
N MET A 130 4.08 -2.86 -8.49
CA MET A 130 3.29 -3.90 -9.12
C MET A 130 3.99 -4.37 -10.40
N TYR A 131 4.12 -5.68 -10.58
CA TYR A 131 4.60 -6.24 -11.83
C TYR A 131 3.56 -6.11 -12.94
N TRP A 132 4.02 -5.90 -14.16
CA TRP A 132 3.16 -5.95 -15.35
C TRP A 132 2.40 -7.28 -15.42
N PRO A 133 1.23 -7.30 -16.08
CA PRO A 133 0.48 -8.54 -16.25
C PRO A 133 1.28 -9.61 -16.97
N SER A 134 1.32 -10.81 -16.42
CA SER A 134 1.89 -11.98 -17.05
C SER A 134 1.10 -13.23 -16.65
N CYS A 135 0.99 -14.20 -17.55
CA CYS A 135 0.34 -15.46 -17.27
C CYS A 135 1.09 -16.63 -17.92
N CYS A 136 0.96 -17.82 -17.34
CA CYS A 136 1.48 -19.04 -17.90
C CYS A 136 0.71 -19.46 -19.17
N LYS A 137 1.29 -20.34 -19.96
CA LYS A 137 0.77 -20.75 -21.26
C LYS A 137 -0.68 -21.27 -21.21
N ASN A 138 -0.99 -22.07 -20.18
CA ASN A 138 -2.29 -22.71 -19.98
C ASN A 138 -3.15 -22.03 -18.90
N SER A 139 -2.69 -20.92 -18.31
CA SER A 139 -3.47 -20.23 -17.28
C SER A 139 -4.58 -19.40 -17.88
N GLU A 140 -5.67 -19.27 -17.14
CA GLU A 140 -6.69 -18.26 -17.37
C GLU A 140 -6.07 -16.86 -17.21
N TYR A 141 -6.47 -15.96 -18.09
CA TYR A 141 -6.08 -14.56 -17.99
C TYR A 141 -7.32 -13.71 -17.84
N VAL A 142 -7.44 -13.09 -16.70
CA VAL A 142 -8.50 -12.12 -16.39
C VAL A 142 -7.96 -10.72 -16.62
N CYS A 143 -8.71 -9.91 -17.38
CA CYS A 143 -8.40 -8.49 -17.56
C CYS A 143 -9.71 -7.75 -17.84
N GLU A 144 -10.13 -6.93 -16.87
CA GLU A 144 -11.34 -6.12 -16.96
C GLU A 144 -10.99 -4.66 -16.74
N VAL A 145 -11.62 -3.80 -17.53
CA VAL A 145 -11.47 -2.33 -17.38
C VAL A 145 -12.87 -1.72 -17.28
N TYR A 146 -13.05 -0.95 -16.24
CA TYR A 146 -14.30 -0.19 -15.99
C TYR A 146 -14.04 1.28 -16.30
N ASP A 147 -14.52 1.75 -17.46
CA ASP A 147 -14.38 3.14 -17.88
C ASP A 147 -15.47 3.99 -17.24
N ARG A 148 -15.09 4.72 -16.20
CA ARG A 148 -15.95 5.54 -15.34
C ARG A 148 -15.16 6.75 -14.82
N PRO A 149 -15.80 7.71 -14.12
CA PRO A 149 -15.05 8.78 -13.46
C PRO A 149 -13.97 8.27 -12.51
N PHE A 150 -12.89 9.01 -12.34
CA PHE A 150 -11.81 8.65 -11.41
C PHE A 150 -12.34 8.61 -9.98
N CYS A 151 -11.70 7.81 -9.16
CA CYS A 151 -12.09 7.62 -7.78
C CYS A 151 -11.79 8.88 -6.95
N SER A 152 -12.78 9.37 -6.21
CA SER A 152 -12.57 10.52 -5.34
C SER A 152 -11.72 10.16 -4.13
N LEU A 153 -10.52 10.73 -4.05
CA LEU A 153 -9.67 10.60 -2.89
C LEU A 153 -10.33 11.17 -1.64
N GLN A 154 -10.92 12.37 -1.77
CA GLN A 154 -11.66 13.01 -0.67
C GLN A 154 -12.87 12.17 -0.23
N GLY A 155 -13.53 11.50 -1.18
CA GLY A 155 -14.64 10.59 -0.88
C GLY A 155 -14.20 9.40 -0.02
N LEU A 156 -13.06 8.77 -0.35
CA LEU A 156 -12.51 7.66 0.44
C LEU A 156 -12.07 8.11 1.84
N LEU A 157 -11.33 9.21 1.94
CA LEU A 157 -10.87 9.76 3.21
C LEU A 157 -12.04 10.23 4.08
N GLY A 158 -13.08 10.79 3.48
CA GLY A 158 -14.31 11.23 4.17
C GLY A 158 -15.15 10.09 4.76
N MET A 159 -14.85 8.82 4.42
CA MET A 159 -15.50 7.65 5.05
C MET A 159 -14.92 7.34 6.44
N TYR A 160 -13.89 8.04 6.89
CA TYR A 160 -13.36 7.96 8.25
C TYR A 160 -13.97 9.09 9.11
N GLY A 161 -14.06 8.89 10.42
CA GLY A 161 -14.25 9.99 11.35
C GLY A 161 -13.02 10.90 11.40
N ASP A 162 -11.85 10.26 11.47
CA ASP A 162 -10.53 10.88 11.34
C ASP A 162 -9.61 9.91 10.60
N TRP A 163 -9.25 10.21 9.35
CA TRP A 163 -8.39 9.36 8.54
C TRP A 163 -6.92 9.39 9.00
N THR A 164 -6.51 10.35 9.82
CA THR A 164 -5.17 10.42 10.40
C THR A 164 -5.02 9.49 11.60
N ASP A 165 -6.13 9.05 12.18
CA ASP A 165 -6.14 8.06 13.26
C ASP A 165 -5.98 6.65 12.72
N ILE A 166 -4.79 6.09 12.88
CA ILE A 166 -4.43 4.73 12.42
C ILE A 166 -5.28 3.61 13.06
N VAL A 167 -5.94 3.88 14.19
CA VAL A 167 -6.82 2.91 14.86
C VAL A 167 -8.08 2.67 14.04
N GLN A 168 -8.54 3.67 13.28
CA GLN A 168 -9.71 3.58 12.40
C GLN A 168 -9.42 2.89 11.07
N TRP A 169 -8.15 2.63 10.74
CA TRP A 169 -7.81 2.03 9.47
C TRP A 169 -8.21 0.56 9.40
N PRO A 170 -8.88 0.14 8.32
CA PRO A 170 -9.18 -1.27 8.09
C PRO A 170 -7.90 -2.12 8.07
N ARG A 171 -7.96 -3.32 8.65
CA ARG A 171 -6.82 -4.22 8.78
C ARG A 171 -7.10 -5.57 8.13
N VAL A 172 -6.06 -6.18 7.57
CA VAL A 172 -6.16 -7.55 7.07
C VAL A 172 -6.23 -8.49 8.27
N PRO A 173 -7.24 -9.36 8.37
CA PRO A 173 -7.34 -10.33 9.46
C PRO A 173 -6.09 -11.21 9.55
N GLY A 174 -5.56 -11.40 10.76
CA GLY A 174 -4.36 -12.22 11.00
C GLY A 174 -3.03 -11.59 10.60
N ALA A 175 -3.03 -10.31 10.16
CA ALA A 175 -1.81 -9.61 9.76
C ALA A 175 -1.08 -8.90 10.91
N GLU A 176 -1.58 -8.98 12.14
CA GLU A 176 -1.04 -8.26 13.31
C GLU A 176 0.46 -8.53 13.52
N ALA A 177 0.89 -9.77 13.31
CA ALA A 177 2.30 -10.14 13.43
C ALA A 177 3.17 -9.51 12.34
N ILE A 178 2.64 -9.34 11.12
CA ILE A 178 3.33 -8.70 9.99
C ILE A 178 3.41 -7.20 10.24
N GLU A 179 2.32 -6.59 10.67
CA GLU A 179 2.28 -5.17 11.03
C GLU A 179 3.22 -4.86 12.20
N LYS A 180 3.21 -5.69 13.24
CA LYS A 180 4.14 -5.58 14.38
C LYS A 180 5.61 -5.70 13.94
N ARG A 181 5.93 -6.62 13.01
CA ARG A 181 7.28 -6.74 12.43
C ARG A 181 7.66 -5.53 11.59
N ARG A 182 6.71 -4.94 10.86
CA ARG A 182 6.93 -3.71 10.08
C ARG A 182 7.25 -2.54 11.00
N LEU A 183 6.49 -2.37 12.08
CA LEU A 183 6.73 -1.35 13.09
C LEU A 183 8.05 -1.57 13.84
N ALA A 184 8.38 -2.82 14.18
CA ALA A 184 9.66 -3.16 14.83
C ALA A 184 10.88 -2.96 13.92
N LYS A 185 10.71 -2.98 12.60
CA LYS A 185 11.75 -2.66 11.61
C LYS A 185 11.94 -1.16 11.39
N GLN A 186 11.04 -0.32 11.90
CA GLN A 186 11.31 1.10 12.00
C GLN A 186 12.44 1.25 13.03
N GLU A 187 13.66 1.46 12.51
CA GLU A 187 14.83 1.70 13.35
C GLU A 187 14.52 2.80 14.35
N ASN A 188 14.76 2.51 15.63
CA ASN A 188 14.64 3.53 16.67
C ASN A 188 15.46 4.77 16.25
N PRO A 189 14.84 5.94 16.12
CA PRO A 189 15.54 7.13 15.65
C PRO A 189 16.79 7.46 16.47
N THR A 190 16.83 7.10 17.76
CA THR A 190 17.99 7.32 18.65
C THR A 190 19.15 6.38 18.33
N GLU A 191 18.90 5.22 17.73
CA GLU A 191 19.92 4.22 17.35
C GLU A 191 20.48 4.45 15.95
N LYS A 192 19.84 5.31 15.15
CA LYS A 192 20.34 5.66 13.81
C LYS A 192 21.74 6.28 13.88
N LYS A 193 22.59 5.85 12.93
CA LYS A 193 23.90 6.48 12.71
C LYS A 193 23.74 7.81 11.95
N GLY A 194 24.72 8.69 12.10
CA GLY A 194 24.74 9.98 11.40
C GLY A 194 23.93 11.08 12.08
N ILE A 195 23.61 12.12 11.31
CA ILE A 195 23.02 13.38 11.81
C ILE A 195 21.66 13.17 12.47
N ILE A 196 20.79 12.31 11.91
CA ILE A 196 19.46 12.04 12.46
C ILE A 196 19.57 11.40 13.85
N GLY A 197 20.40 10.38 13.99
CA GLY A 197 20.60 9.73 15.27
C GLY A 197 21.26 10.65 16.31
N ALA A 198 22.23 11.46 15.89
CA ALA A 198 22.84 12.47 16.76
C ALA A 198 21.79 13.48 17.26
N PHE A 199 20.96 14.00 16.35
CA PHE A 199 19.87 14.91 16.67
C PHE A 199 18.88 14.31 17.68
N CYS A 200 18.40 13.09 17.41
CA CYS A 200 17.43 12.40 18.27
C CYS A 200 17.99 12.02 19.67
N ARG A 201 19.31 11.85 19.78
CA ARG A 201 19.98 11.65 21.08
C ARG A 201 20.21 12.96 21.85
N THR A 202 20.34 14.07 21.13
CA THR A 202 20.65 15.39 21.72
C THR A 202 19.42 16.12 22.17
N TYR A 203 18.31 16.00 21.46
CA TYR A 203 17.08 16.74 21.69
C TYR A 203 15.89 15.80 21.89
N SER A 204 15.11 16.04 22.95
CA SER A 204 13.73 15.55 23.00
C SER A 204 12.88 16.29 21.97
N ILE A 205 11.69 15.74 21.64
CA ILE A 205 10.73 16.40 20.74
C ILE A 205 10.45 17.83 21.19
N THR A 206 10.17 18.02 22.48
CA THR A 206 9.88 19.35 23.07
C THR A 206 11.05 20.31 22.91
N GLN A 207 12.26 19.87 23.23
CA GLN A 207 13.48 20.68 23.08
C GLN A 207 13.77 21.03 21.62
N ALA A 208 13.51 20.09 20.69
CA ALA A 208 13.69 20.35 19.27
C ALA A 208 12.67 21.38 18.75
N MET A 209 11.40 21.28 19.19
CA MET A 209 10.36 22.23 18.83
C MET A 209 10.66 23.64 19.36
N GLU A 210 11.08 23.77 20.61
CA GLU A 210 11.45 25.05 21.20
C GLU A 210 12.67 25.69 20.51
N LYS A 211 13.71 24.88 20.26
CA LYS A 211 14.98 25.38 19.72
C LYS A 211 14.91 25.73 18.23
N PHE A 212 14.09 25.02 17.46
CA PHE A 212 14.01 25.15 16.00
C PHE A 212 12.67 25.71 15.53
N GLN A 213 11.89 26.31 16.42
CA GLN A 213 10.59 26.92 16.11
C GLN A 213 10.65 27.88 14.94
N ASP A 214 11.66 28.74 14.89
CA ASP A 214 11.83 29.75 13.83
C ASP A 214 12.13 29.16 12.46
N TYR A 215 12.74 27.97 12.41
CA TYR A 215 13.06 27.27 11.17
C TYR A 215 11.92 26.41 10.63
N MET A 216 10.99 26.01 11.51
CA MET A 216 9.93 25.08 11.12
C MET A 216 8.61 25.79 10.80
N ASN A 217 8.49 27.10 10.97
CA ASN A 217 7.23 27.86 10.83
C ASN A 217 6.05 27.26 11.62
N LEU A 218 6.36 26.53 12.69
CA LEU A 218 5.35 25.87 13.52
C LEU A 218 4.83 26.89 14.54
N GLN A 219 3.60 27.34 14.36
CA GLN A 219 2.85 27.97 15.46
C GLN A 219 2.46 26.90 16.46
N ILE A 220 3.19 26.80 17.56
CA ILE A 220 2.80 25.93 18.67
C ILE A 220 1.69 26.66 19.44
N TRP A 221 0.48 26.13 19.36
CA TRP A 221 -0.60 26.53 20.23
C TRP A 221 -0.26 26.06 21.65
N LYS A 222 0.10 26.98 22.54
CA LYS A 222 0.50 26.68 23.92
C LYS A 222 -0.65 26.34 24.87
N GLU A 223 -1.87 26.31 24.39
CA GLU A 223 -3.09 26.03 25.16
C GLU A 223 -3.69 24.71 24.71
N ASP A 224 -3.86 23.79 25.68
CA ASP A 224 -4.70 22.58 25.62
C ASP A 224 -4.08 21.22 25.23
N ILE A 225 -2.82 20.96 25.50
CA ILE A 225 -2.38 19.56 25.60
C ILE A 225 -1.83 19.26 27.00
N PRO A 226 -2.58 18.56 27.89
CA PRO A 226 -2.03 18.02 29.10
C PRO A 226 -1.09 16.86 28.75
N ILE A 227 0.20 17.14 28.66
CA ILE A 227 1.22 16.10 28.53
C ILE A 227 1.36 15.43 29.89
N GLN A 228 0.74 14.28 30.10
CA GLN A 228 1.16 13.37 31.17
C GLN A 228 2.49 12.75 30.76
N VAL A 229 3.57 13.29 31.29
CA VAL A 229 4.89 12.68 31.23
C VAL A 229 4.94 11.64 32.33
N GLU A 230 4.76 10.37 32.03
CA GLU A 230 5.23 9.31 32.92
C GLU A 230 6.76 9.31 32.90
N GLN A 231 7.33 9.74 34.00
CA GLN A 231 8.75 9.55 34.32
C GLN A 231 8.99 8.05 34.56
N ARG A 232 9.79 7.43 33.70
CA ARG A 232 10.57 6.23 34.01
C ARG A 232 12.01 6.45 33.61
#